data_80818759a7c9f5608987eb121cc0e9e9
#
_entry.id   80818759a7c9f5608987eb121cc0e9e9
#
_cell.length_a   1.000
_cell.length_b   1.000
_cell.length_c   1.000
_cell.angle_alpha   90.00
_cell.angle_beta   90.00
_cell.angle_gamma   90.00
#
_symmetry.space_group_name_H-M   'P 1'
#
loop_
_entity.id
_entity.type
_entity.pdbx_description
1 polymer ?
#
loop_
_entity_poly.entity_id
_entity_poly.type
_entity_poly.pdbx_seq_one_letter_code
_entity_poly.pdbx_strand_id
1 'polypeptide(L)'
;MILDLSAVCLMRNGCCLNVRKTGTDHFILPGGKIEPGETARAAAVREVAEELRLQLDPSLLQPLGTFQADAANGDAEGISCTVFLRDWDPSWPHPEPDHAIAEYEWTPLATAANDPRQAPLLVHRVIPALRSRGLV
;
A
#
# COMPACT_ATOMS: atom_id res chain seq x y z
N MET A 1 -18.50 8.06 5.56
CA MET A 1 -17.59 8.83 4.67
C MET A 1 -16.60 7.89 4.03
N ILE A 2 -16.40 8.03 2.72
CA ILE A 2 -15.39 7.26 1.97
C ILE A 2 -14.12 8.10 1.91
N LEU A 3 -12.98 7.51 2.28
CA LEU A 3 -11.69 8.19 2.22
C LEU A 3 -11.03 8.00 0.86
N ASP A 4 -10.49 9.08 0.29
CA ASP A 4 -9.67 9.03 -0.92
C ASP A 4 -8.21 8.84 -0.54
N LEU A 5 -7.66 7.69 -0.92
CA LEU A 5 -6.31 7.29 -0.56
C LEU A 5 -5.46 7.02 -1.80
N SER A 6 -4.16 7.06 -1.60
CA SER A 6 -3.18 6.63 -2.58
C SER A 6 -2.16 5.73 -1.89
N ALA A 7 -1.77 4.66 -2.56
CA ALA A 7 -0.87 3.67 -1.97
C ALA A 7 0.06 3.08 -3.03
N VAL A 8 1.14 2.46 -2.56
CA VAL A 8 2.11 1.79 -3.43
C VAL A 8 2.25 0.33 -3.04
N CYS A 9 2.13 -0.54 -4.04
CA CYS A 9 2.46 -1.94 -3.90
C CYS A 9 3.93 -2.13 -4.28
N LEU A 10 4.81 -2.16 -3.29
CA LEU A 10 6.24 -2.39 -3.47
C LEU A 10 6.47 -3.89 -3.50
N MET A 11 6.94 -4.40 -4.63
CA MET A 11 7.02 -5.83 -4.87
C MET A 11 8.45 -6.35 -4.86
N ARG A 12 8.65 -7.49 -4.20
CA ARG A 12 9.93 -8.21 -4.18
C ARG A 12 9.68 -9.70 -3.97
N ASN A 13 10.19 -10.52 -4.90
CA ASN A 13 10.16 -11.99 -4.76
C ASN A 13 8.78 -12.57 -4.42
N GLY A 14 7.73 -12.09 -5.08
CA GLY A 14 6.36 -12.57 -4.85
C GLY A 14 5.71 -12.03 -3.59
N CYS A 15 6.35 -11.08 -2.91
CA CYS A 15 5.82 -10.43 -1.72
C CYS A 15 5.57 -8.95 -2.00
N CYS A 16 4.71 -8.32 -1.20
CA CYS A 16 4.60 -6.88 -1.16
C CYS A 16 4.90 -6.37 0.25
N LEU A 17 5.43 -5.15 0.32
CA LEU A 17 5.72 -4.50 1.58
C LEU A 17 4.44 -3.91 2.15
N ASN A 18 4.03 -4.39 3.32
CA ASN A 18 2.88 -3.89 4.05
C ASN A 18 3.31 -3.30 5.38
N VAL A 19 2.53 -2.33 5.86
CA VAL A 19 2.76 -1.67 7.15
C VAL A 19 1.54 -1.83 8.05
N ARG A 20 1.77 -1.84 9.36
CA ARG A 20 0.71 -1.79 10.35
C ARG A 20 0.91 -0.54 11.18
N LYS A 21 -0.08 0.34 11.16
CA LYS A 21 -0.03 1.57 11.94
C LYS A 21 -0.16 1.28 13.42
N THR A 22 0.51 2.09 14.23
CA THR A 22 0.43 1.99 15.69
C THR A 22 -1.03 2.08 16.14
N GLY A 23 -1.45 1.13 16.97
CA GLY A 23 -2.81 1.09 17.48
C GLY A 23 -3.83 0.40 16.57
N THR A 24 -3.40 -0.20 15.46
CA THR A 24 -4.29 -0.92 14.55
C THR A 24 -3.92 -2.40 14.47
N ASP A 25 -4.86 -3.22 13.96
CA ASP A 25 -4.71 -4.67 13.90
C ASP A 25 -4.38 -5.19 12.50
N HIS A 26 -4.55 -4.36 11.45
CA HIS A 26 -4.42 -4.82 10.08
C HIS A 26 -3.19 -4.23 9.40
N PHE A 27 -2.56 -5.06 8.56
CA PHE A 27 -1.54 -4.61 7.63
C PHE A 27 -2.20 -4.00 6.39
N ILE A 28 -1.64 -2.90 5.93
CA ILE A 28 -2.11 -2.16 4.77
C ILE A 28 -0.93 -1.84 3.85
N LEU A 29 -1.21 -1.53 2.59
CA LEU A 29 -0.18 -0.98 1.71
C LEU A 29 0.29 0.37 2.24
N PRO A 30 1.59 0.70 2.12
CA PRO A 30 2.06 2.03 2.48
C PRO A 30 1.38 3.08 1.62
N GLY A 31 0.86 4.12 2.27
CA GLY A 31 0.10 5.16 1.62
C GLY A 31 -0.74 5.96 2.61
N GLY A 32 -1.61 6.80 2.10
CA GLY A 32 -2.46 7.63 2.94
C GLY A 32 -3.38 8.55 2.14
N LYS A 33 -3.92 9.54 2.81
CA LYS A 33 -4.90 10.45 2.24
C LYS A 33 -4.29 11.33 1.16
N ILE A 34 -5.02 11.50 0.06
CA ILE A 34 -4.70 12.48 -0.97
C ILE A 34 -5.13 13.84 -0.43
N GLU A 35 -4.20 14.79 -0.35
CA GLU A 35 -4.48 16.13 0.16
C GLU A 35 -5.02 17.03 -0.93
N PRO A 36 -5.74 18.12 -0.57
CA PRO A 36 -6.26 19.07 -1.56
C PRO A 36 -5.14 19.61 -2.46
N GLY A 37 -5.37 19.60 -3.78
CA GLY A 37 -4.40 20.06 -4.76
C GLY A 37 -3.30 19.06 -5.09
N GLU A 38 -3.28 17.91 -4.45
CA GLU A 38 -2.28 16.88 -4.66
C GLU A 38 -2.80 15.82 -5.63
N THR A 39 -1.94 15.34 -6.53
CA THR A 39 -2.29 14.18 -7.35
C THR A 39 -2.15 12.90 -6.54
N ALA A 40 -2.83 11.83 -6.97
CA ALA A 40 -2.67 10.53 -6.33
C ALA A 40 -1.21 10.07 -6.38
N ARG A 41 -0.51 10.30 -7.48
CA ARG A 41 0.91 9.95 -7.62
C ARG A 41 1.79 10.70 -6.63
N ALA A 42 1.58 11.99 -6.48
CA ALA A 42 2.34 12.82 -5.53
C ALA A 42 2.06 12.38 -4.08
N ALA A 43 0.80 12.09 -3.78
CA ALA A 43 0.42 11.60 -2.44
C ALA A 43 1.11 10.27 -2.12
N ALA A 44 1.17 9.35 -3.09
CA ALA A 44 1.83 8.06 -2.91
C ALA A 44 3.31 8.24 -2.56
N VAL A 45 4.01 9.10 -3.30
CA VAL A 45 5.45 9.37 -3.05
C VAL A 45 5.64 9.99 -1.66
N ARG A 46 4.82 10.98 -1.33
CA ARG A 46 4.91 11.67 -0.04
C ARG A 46 4.66 10.72 1.13
N GLU A 47 3.60 9.92 1.05
CA GLU A 47 3.25 9.00 2.15
C GLU A 47 4.31 7.92 2.36
N VAL A 48 4.86 7.35 1.31
CA VAL A 48 5.92 6.35 1.44
C VAL A 48 7.18 6.97 2.06
N ALA A 49 7.52 8.21 1.68
CA ALA A 49 8.65 8.91 2.28
C ALA A 49 8.42 9.16 3.78
N GLU A 50 7.21 9.56 4.17
CA GLU A 50 6.87 9.80 5.56
C GLU A 50 6.88 8.52 6.40
N GLU A 51 6.29 7.44 5.87
CA GLU A 51 6.11 6.20 6.62
C GLU A 51 7.36 5.33 6.69
N LEU A 52 8.14 5.28 5.61
CA LEU A 52 9.24 4.32 5.47
C LEU A 52 10.59 4.97 5.15
N ARG A 53 10.62 6.29 4.99
CA ARG A 53 11.82 7.05 4.62
C ARG A 53 12.46 6.55 3.31
N LEU A 54 11.61 6.14 2.38
CA LEU A 54 12.02 5.77 1.02
C LEU A 54 11.61 6.86 0.06
N GLN A 55 12.56 7.31 -0.76
CA GLN A 55 12.29 8.33 -1.76
C GLN A 55 12.03 7.66 -3.11
N LEU A 56 10.78 7.63 -3.53
CA LEU A 56 10.37 7.03 -4.79
C LEU A 56 10.45 8.06 -5.92
N ASP A 57 10.87 7.60 -7.10
CA ASP A 57 10.77 8.39 -8.32
C ASP A 57 9.33 8.30 -8.84
N PRO A 58 8.58 9.42 -8.90
CA PRO A 58 7.19 9.39 -9.35
C PRO A 58 7.02 8.81 -10.75
N SER A 59 8.00 9.03 -11.63
CA SER A 59 7.93 8.58 -13.02
C SER A 59 8.01 7.06 -13.16
N LEU A 60 8.50 6.36 -12.14
CA LEU A 60 8.65 4.91 -12.14
C LEU A 60 7.50 4.18 -11.47
N LEU A 61 6.50 4.91 -10.96
CA LEU A 61 5.29 4.30 -10.41
C LEU A 61 4.34 3.95 -11.56
N GLN A 62 3.92 2.70 -11.64
CA GLN A 62 2.99 2.23 -12.66
C GLN A 62 1.59 2.13 -12.08
N PRO A 63 0.58 2.78 -12.66
CA PRO A 63 -0.78 2.66 -12.13
C PRO A 63 -1.30 1.23 -12.22
N LEU A 64 -1.81 0.71 -11.12
CA LEU A 64 -2.56 -0.56 -11.12
C LEU A 64 -4.04 -0.30 -11.33
N GLY A 65 -4.59 0.69 -10.64
CA GLY A 65 -5.99 1.06 -10.73
C GLY A 65 -6.45 1.82 -9.51
N THR A 66 -7.72 2.22 -9.54
CA THR A 66 -8.39 2.82 -8.40
C THR A 66 -9.48 1.87 -7.94
N PHE A 67 -9.45 1.48 -6.66
CA PHE A 67 -10.31 0.44 -6.12
C PHE A 67 -11.09 0.95 -4.92
N GLN A 68 -12.32 0.45 -4.79
CA GLN A 68 -13.11 0.67 -3.59
C GLN A 68 -13.08 -0.59 -2.73
N ALA A 69 -12.96 -0.41 -1.43
CA ALA A 69 -12.91 -1.50 -0.47
C ALA A 69 -13.41 -1.03 0.89
N ASP A 70 -13.71 -1.98 1.77
CA ASP A 70 -14.00 -1.66 3.16
C ASP A 70 -12.72 -1.14 3.84
N ALA A 71 -12.91 -0.21 4.79
CA ALA A 71 -11.79 0.26 5.59
C ALA A 71 -11.29 -0.87 6.50
N ALA A 72 -9.97 -1.08 6.50
CA ALA A 72 -9.35 -2.09 7.36
C ALA A 72 -9.30 -1.63 8.81
N ASN A 73 -9.04 -0.34 9.01
CA ASN A 73 -8.79 0.28 10.31
C ASN A 73 -9.55 1.60 10.39
N GLY A 74 -9.90 2.02 11.62
CA GLY A 74 -10.53 3.31 11.85
C GLY A 74 -12.04 3.29 11.65
N ASP A 75 -12.64 4.48 11.58
CA ASP A 75 -14.11 4.69 11.60
C ASP A 75 -14.70 4.97 10.21
N ALA A 76 -13.90 4.95 9.15
CA ALA A 76 -14.40 5.20 7.81
C ALA A 76 -15.28 4.04 7.33
N GLU A 77 -16.35 4.37 6.60
CA GLU A 77 -17.25 3.37 6.02
C GLU A 77 -16.55 2.56 4.92
N GLY A 78 -15.59 3.18 4.23
CA GLY A 78 -14.85 2.54 3.18
C GLY A 78 -13.76 3.46 2.64
N ILE A 79 -13.04 2.95 1.66
CA ILE A 79 -11.96 3.67 1.00
C ILE A 79 -12.11 3.61 -0.51
N SER A 80 -11.60 4.65 -1.18
CA SER A 80 -11.31 4.64 -2.61
C SER A 80 -9.81 4.87 -2.74
N CYS A 81 -9.08 3.87 -3.19
CA CYS A 81 -7.62 3.91 -3.20
C CYS A 81 -7.05 3.77 -4.59
N THR A 82 -6.23 4.75 -4.99
CA THR A 82 -5.44 4.66 -6.21
C THR A 82 -4.14 3.95 -5.86
N VAL A 83 -3.89 2.81 -6.52
CA VAL A 83 -2.74 1.95 -6.22
C VAL A 83 -1.75 2.00 -7.36
N PHE A 84 -0.48 2.20 -7.02
CA PHE A 84 0.65 2.16 -7.94
C PHE A 84 1.51 0.95 -7.65
N LEU A 85 2.18 0.44 -8.71
CA LEU A 85 3.14 -0.65 -8.61
C LEU A 85 4.55 -0.11 -8.72
N ARG A 86 5.46 -0.68 -7.96
CA ARG A 86 6.89 -0.40 -8.06
C ARG A 86 7.66 -1.61 -7.55
N ASP A 87 8.57 -2.11 -8.37
CA ASP A 87 9.47 -3.16 -7.92
C ASP A 87 10.47 -2.57 -6.92
N TRP A 88 10.78 -3.35 -5.89
CA TRP A 88 11.80 -2.97 -4.93
C TRP A 88 13.15 -2.85 -5.62
N ASP A 89 13.84 -1.74 -5.41
CA ASP A 89 15.19 -1.54 -5.92
C ASP A 89 16.19 -2.14 -4.92
N PRO A 90 17.01 -3.13 -5.33
CA PRO A 90 17.96 -3.75 -4.40
C PRO A 90 18.99 -2.78 -3.81
N SER A 91 19.19 -1.62 -4.45
CA SER A 91 20.11 -0.59 -3.94
C SER A 91 19.53 0.24 -2.81
N TRP A 92 18.21 0.15 -2.57
CA TRP A 92 17.58 0.91 -1.49
C TRP A 92 18.02 0.39 -0.13
N PRO A 93 18.13 1.30 0.88
CA PRO A 93 18.34 0.87 2.25
C PRO A 93 17.09 0.13 2.77
N HIS A 94 17.24 -0.55 3.90
CA HIS A 94 16.07 -1.11 4.58
C HIS A 94 15.07 -0.01 4.92
N PRO A 95 13.76 -0.29 4.85
CA PRO A 95 12.77 0.67 5.30
C PRO A 95 13.04 1.11 6.74
N GLU A 96 12.87 2.40 6.99
CA GLU A 96 12.95 2.95 8.35
C GLU A 96 11.56 3.41 8.76
N PRO A 97 10.77 2.57 9.46
CA PRO A 97 9.43 2.96 9.86
C PRO A 97 9.46 4.19 10.76
N ASP A 98 8.58 5.13 10.43
CA ASP A 98 8.30 6.27 11.28
C ASP A 98 7.56 5.78 12.55
N HIS A 99 7.49 6.61 13.59
CA HIS A 99 6.83 6.23 14.86
C HIS A 99 5.33 5.96 14.72
N ALA A 100 4.68 6.43 13.65
CA ALA A 100 3.29 6.11 13.35
C ALA A 100 3.12 4.67 12.83
N ILE A 101 4.21 4.01 12.44
CA ILE A 101 4.22 2.64 11.93
C ILE A 101 4.77 1.73 13.01
N ALA A 102 3.94 0.79 13.50
CA ALA A 102 4.35 -0.15 14.53
C ALA A 102 5.31 -1.22 13.99
N GLU A 103 5.04 -1.70 12.79
CA GLU A 103 5.87 -2.70 12.12
C GLU A 103 5.61 -2.74 10.63
N TYR A 104 6.52 -3.34 9.88
CA TYR A 104 6.29 -3.67 8.47
C TYR A 104 6.61 -5.14 8.24
N GLU A 105 6.08 -5.70 7.16
CA GLU A 105 6.39 -7.06 6.75
C GLU A 105 6.40 -7.17 5.24
N TRP A 106 7.13 -8.17 4.74
CA TRP A 106 7.02 -8.62 3.36
C TRP A 106 5.96 -9.70 3.30
N THR A 107 4.78 -9.34 2.82
CA THR A 107 3.62 -10.24 2.79
C THR A 107 3.64 -11.08 1.53
N PRO A 108 3.68 -12.43 1.65
CA PRO A 108 3.60 -13.29 0.48
C PRO A 108 2.23 -13.15 -0.20
N LEU A 109 2.23 -12.79 -1.48
CA LEU A 109 0.97 -12.54 -2.20
C LEU A 109 0.21 -13.84 -2.47
N ALA A 110 0.90 -14.97 -2.60
CA ALA A 110 0.26 -16.26 -2.85
C ALA A 110 -0.63 -16.74 -1.70
N THR A 111 -0.33 -16.34 -0.47
CA THR A 111 -1.03 -16.82 0.73
C THR A 111 -1.71 -15.71 1.54
N ALA A 112 -1.62 -14.48 1.09
CA ALA A 112 -2.16 -13.33 1.83
C ALA A 112 -3.66 -13.45 2.12
N ALA A 113 -4.43 -14.05 1.22
CA ALA A 113 -5.86 -14.24 1.42
C ALA A 113 -6.21 -15.11 2.63
N ASN A 114 -5.26 -15.91 3.11
CA ASN A 114 -5.45 -16.79 4.28
C ASN A 114 -5.01 -16.11 5.59
N ASP A 115 -4.51 -14.89 5.52
CA ASP A 115 -4.06 -14.14 6.69
C ASP A 115 -5.10 -13.08 7.07
N PRO A 116 -5.81 -13.28 8.20
CA PRO A 116 -6.86 -12.35 8.60
C PRO A 116 -6.35 -10.96 8.98
N ARG A 117 -5.03 -10.77 9.12
CA ARG A 117 -4.46 -9.46 9.41
C ARG A 117 -4.33 -8.60 8.16
N GLN A 118 -4.55 -9.17 6.96
CA GLN A 118 -4.41 -8.41 5.71
C GLN A 118 -5.67 -7.61 5.41
N ALA A 119 -5.48 -6.38 4.93
CA ALA A 119 -6.57 -5.47 4.62
C ALA A 119 -7.44 -5.96 3.46
N PRO A 120 -8.76 -5.66 3.48
CA PRO A 120 -9.66 -6.03 2.38
C PRO A 120 -9.21 -5.53 1.01
N LEU A 121 -8.62 -4.33 0.94
CA LEU A 121 -8.10 -3.78 -0.31
C LEU A 121 -7.09 -4.74 -0.97
N LEU A 122 -6.13 -5.24 -0.20
CA LEU A 122 -5.11 -6.15 -0.72
C LEU A 122 -5.74 -7.44 -1.23
N VAL A 123 -6.51 -8.09 -0.36
CA VAL A 123 -7.04 -9.44 -0.61
C VAL A 123 -8.08 -9.45 -1.73
N HIS A 124 -8.99 -8.48 -1.71
CA HIS A 124 -10.17 -8.51 -2.60
C HIS A 124 -10.02 -7.67 -3.86
N ARG A 125 -9.02 -6.79 -3.93
CA ARG A 125 -8.86 -5.89 -5.08
C ARG A 125 -7.47 -5.97 -5.71
N VAL A 126 -6.42 -5.74 -4.92
CA VAL A 126 -5.05 -5.65 -5.45
C VAL A 126 -4.55 -7.00 -5.96
N ILE A 127 -4.69 -8.05 -5.18
CA ILE A 127 -4.22 -9.38 -5.60
C ILE A 127 -4.95 -9.86 -6.84
N PRO A 128 -6.29 -9.78 -6.94
CA PRO A 128 -6.98 -10.14 -8.18
C PRO A 128 -6.51 -9.33 -9.40
N ALA A 129 -6.24 -8.02 -9.22
CA ALA A 129 -5.73 -7.19 -10.31
C ALA A 129 -4.32 -7.61 -10.73
N LEU A 130 -3.45 -7.96 -9.78
CA LEU A 130 -2.12 -8.48 -10.07
C LEU A 130 -2.18 -9.80 -10.82
N ARG A 131 -3.09 -10.69 -10.43
CA ARG A 131 -3.29 -11.98 -11.11
C ARG A 131 -3.74 -11.79 -12.55
N SER A 132 -4.64 -10.84 -12.80
CA SER A 132 -5.13 -10.57 -14.15
C SER A 132 -4.02 -10.04 -15.06
N ARG A 133 -2.97 -9.46 -14.50
CA ARG A 133 -1.78 -9.00 -15.24
C ARG A 133 -0.67 -10.02 -15.29
N GLY A 134 -0.85 -11.20 -14.70
CA GLY A 134 0.18 -12.23 -14.65
C GLY A 134 1.34 -11.91 -13.72
N LEU A 135 1.15 -11.03 -12.75
CA LEU A 135 2.21 -10.59 -11.82
C LEU A 135 2.26 -11.41 -10.53
N VAL A 136 1.26 -12.22 -10.34
CA VAL A 136 1.15 -13.10 -9.16
C VAL A 136 0.56 -14.44 -9.57
#